data_70d20d03cee73291b196116ed8e080ea
#
_entry.id   70d20d03cee73291b196116ed8e080ea
#
_cell.length_a   1.000
_cell.length_b   1.000
_cell.length_c   1.000
_cell.angle_alpha   90.00
_cell.angle_beta   90.00
_cell.angle_gamma   90.00
#
_symmetry.space_group_name_H-M   'P 1'
#
loop_
_entity.id
_entity.type
_entity.pdbx_description
1 polymer ?
#
loop_
_entity_poly.entity_id
_entity_poly.type
_entity_poly.pdbx_seq_one_letter_code
_entity_poly.pdbx_strand_id
1 'polypeptide(L)'
;MEFRDGLAYLTAEEMGEADRLAIDTLGISVHSLMENAGTKTAELARRLLGGEVAGKRVTVLVGRGNNGGDGLVAARHVHNWGGDVTVVLAEGREALKDAPARQLVTVEKMGIRTVAPGGEWRAELLVDALLGYGSKGSPREPLASLIRAANGSKIPILAVDLPSGLDATTGDPGDPCILAGWTATFGLPKTGFLNPRAQPCIGELYLADISLPREVYERYSCPGVFSKGSLVRAW
;
A
#
# COMPACT_ATOMS: atom_id res chain seq x y z
N MET A 1 7.55 18.61 12.53
CA MET A 1 7.70 17.18 12.21
C MET A 1 9.18 16.98 11.89
N GLU A 2 9.87 16.21 12.72
CA GLU A 2 11.28 15.90 12.49
C GLU A 2 11.37 14.73 11.53
N PHE A 3 11.86 14.97 10.32
CA PHE A 3 12.21 13.92 9.37
C PHE A 3 13.41 13.15 9.92
N ARG A 4 13.42 11.82 9.78
CA ARG A 4 14.59 11.05 10.17
C ARG A 4 15.79 11.53 9.35
N ASP A 5 16.81 12.04 10.02
CA ASP A 5 18.09 12.38 9.41
C ASP A 5 18.67 11.15 8.67
N GLY A 6 19.14 11.39 7.44
CA GLY A 6 19.79 10.36 6.62
C GLY A 6 18.86 9.47 5.78
N LEU A 7 17.56 9.78 5.65
CA LEU A 7 16.68 9.14 4.68
C LEU A 7 16.66 9.92 3.36
N ALA A 8 16.86 9.21 2.25
CA ALA A 8 16.54 9.76 0.93
C ALA A 8 15.03 9.65 0.68
N TYR A 9 14.48 10.67 0.05
CA TYR A 9 13.10 10.71 -0.41
C TYR A 9 13.11 10.68 -1.93
N LEU A 10 12.36 9.78 -2.53
CA LEU A 10 12.38 9.54 -3.97
C LEU A 10 11.14 10.12 -4.64
N THR A 11 11.33 10.69 -5.83
CA THR A 11 10.24 11.01 -6.76
C THR A 11 9.61 9.72 -7.30
N ALA A 12 8.43 9.84 -7.92
CA ALA A 12 7.81 8.71 -8.61
C ALA A 12 8.70 8.13 -9.72
N GLU A 13 9.50 8.96 -10.39
CA GLU A 13 10.45 8.55 -11.43
C GLU A 13 11.60 7.75 -10.84
N GLU A 14 12.23 8.25 -9.77
CA GLU A 14 13.31 7.56 -9.06
C GLU A 14 12.85 6.25 -8.42
N MET A 15 11.61 6.17 -7.90
CA MET A 15 11.02 4.90 -7.46
C MET A 15 10.93 3.91 -8.63
N GLY A 16 10.47 4.37 -9.81
CA GLY A 16 10.45 3.54 -11.01
C GLY A 16 11.84 3.08 -11.46
N GLU A 17 12.89 3.88 -11.25
CA GLU A 17 14.28 3.48 -11.50
C GLU A 17 14.78 2.45 -10.50
N ALA A 18 14.43 2.61 -9.21
CA ALA A 18 14.75 1.64 -8.17
C ALA A 18 14.10 0.27 -8.45
N ASP A 19 12.84 0.26 -8.87
CA ASP A 19 12.13 -0.95 -9.28
C ASP A 19 12.79 -1.60 -10.52
N ARG A 20 13.14 -0.82 -11.56
CA ARG A 20 13.85 -1.34 -12.73
C ARG A 20 15.22 -1.92 -12.37
N LEU A 21 15.97 -1.27 -11.49
CA LEU A 21 17.25 -1.80 -11.02
C LEU A 21 17.05 -3.14 -10.32
N ALA A 22 16.08 -3.25 -9.43
CA ALA A 22 15.80 -4.48 -8.71
C ALA A 22 15.32 -5.60 -9.64
N ILE A 23 14.41 -5.29 -10.58
CA ILE A 23 13.73 -6.28 -11.41
C ILE A 23 14.55 -6.62 -12.64
N ASP A 24 14.90 -5.61 -13.47
CA ASP A 24 15.47 -5.84 -14.79
C ASP A 24 16.98 -6.11 -14.73
N THR A 25 17.69 -5.52 -13.76
CA THR A 25 19.14 -5.65 -13.63
C THR A 25 19.53 -6.75 -12.65
N LEU A 26 18.91 -6.80 -11.48
CA LEU A 26 19.27 -7.71 -10.39
C LEU A 26 18.39 -8.97 -10.34
N GLY A 27 17.35 -9.05 -11.19
CA GLY A 27 16.57 -10.26 -11.42
C GLY A 27 15.55 -10.60 -10.31
N ILE A 28 15.20 -9.65 -9.44
CA ILE A 28 14.18 -9.88 -8.42
C ILE A 28 12.79 -9.85 -9.07
N SER A 29 12.00 -10.90 -8.88
CA SER A 29 10.69 -10.96 -9.50
C SER A 29 9.71 -9.96 -8.89
N VAL A 30 8.83 -9.39 -9.71
CA VAL A 30 7.72 -8.53 -9.24
C VAL A 30 6.89 -9.25 -8.16
N HIS A 31 6.69 -10.58 -8.30
CA HIS A 31 5.95 -11.37 -7.32
C HIS A 31 6.68 -11.46 -5.97
N SER A 32 8.01 -11.51 -5.96
CA SER A 32 8.78 -11.51 -4.71
C SER A 32 8.67 -10.17 -3.98
N LEU A 33 8.80 -9.06 -4.70
CA LEU A 33 8.60 -7.72 -4.12
C LEU A 33 7.18 -7.55 -3.60
N MET A 34 6.19 -7.96 -4.39
CA MET A 34 4.76 -7.91 -4.03
C MET A 34 4.45 -8.78 -2.81
N GLU A 35 5.03 -9.97 -2.69
CA GLU A 35 4.87 -10.84 -1.52
C GLU A 35 5.41 -10.17 -0.25
N ASN A 36 6.60 -9.54 -0.34
CA ASN A 36 7.18 -8.82 0.78
C ASN A 36 6.33 -7.58 1.15
N ALA A 37 5.91 -6.79 0.17
CA ALA A 37 5.07 -5.60 0.37
C ALA A 37 3.74 -5.95 1.07
N GLY A 38 3.03 -6.94 0.56
CA GLY A 38 1.77 -7.39 1.16
C GLY A 38 1.95 -8.01 2.54
N THR A 39 3.04 -8.77 2.75
CA THR A 39 3.38 -9.32 4.08
C THR A 39 3.60 -8.19 5.09
N LYS A 40 4.38 -7.14 4.75
CA LYS A 40 4.61 -6.01 5.64
C LYS A 40 3.35 -5.20 5.91
N THR A 41 2.50 -5.04 4.89
CA THR A 41 1.18 -4.41 5.05
C THR A 41 0.31 -5.21 6.03
N ALA A 42 0.25 -6.53 5.89
CA ALA A 42 -0.48 -7.39 6.81
C ALA A 42 0.09 -7.38 8.23
N GLU A 43 1.43 -7.39 8.39
CA GLU A 43 2.09 -7.24 9.69
C GLU A 43 1.72 -5.92 10.38
N LEU A 44 1.69 -4.81 9.63
CA LEU A 44 1.26 -3.53 10.16
C LEU A 44 -0.23 -3.57 10.53
N ALA A 45 -1.10 -4.08 9.66
CA ALA A 45 -2.52 -4.25 9.94
C ALA A 45 -2.75 -5.04 11.24
N ARG A 46 -2.02 -6.14 11.46
CA ARG A 46 -2.06 -6.92 12.69
C ARG A 46 -1.67 -6.09 13.93
N ARG A 47 -0.60 -5.29 13.83
CA ARG A 47 -0.19 -4.39 14.93
C ARG A 47 -1.26 -3.36 15.27
N LEU A 48 -1.88 -2.76 14.25
CA LEU A 48 -2.93 -1.75 14.38
C LEU A 48 -4.23 -2.32 14.98
N LEU A 49 -4.49 -3.61 14.74
CA LEU A 49 -5.64 -4.34 15.32
C LEU A 49 -5.36 -4.94 16.71
N GLY A 50 -4.27 -4.54 17.36
CA GLY A 50 -3.94 -4.95 18.73
C GLY A 50 -3.05 -6.19 18.83
N GLY A 51 -2.36 -6.56 17.75
CA GLY A 51 -1.41 -7.69 17.70
C GLY A 51 -2.03 -9.02 17.26
N GLU A 52 -3.35 -9.11 17.18
CA GLU A 52 -4.09 -10.28 16.73
C GLU A 52 -5.16 -9.88 15.71
N VAL A 53 -5.35 -10.70 14.67
CA VAL A 53 -6.36 -10.47 13.62
C VAL A 53 -7.46 -11.53 13.60
N ALA A 54 -7.34 -12.58 14.40
CA ALA A 54 -8.37 -13.65 14.46
C ALA A 54 -9.76 -13.06 14.79
N GLY A 55 -10.73 -13.30 13.93
CA GLY A 55 -12.08 -12.76 14.03
C GLY A 55 -12.23 -11.27 13.73
N LYS A 56 -11.16 -10.55 13.43
CA LYS A 56 -11.22 -9.14 13.02
C LYS A 56 -11.64 -9.01 11.56
N ARG A 57 -12.52 -8.06 11.29
CA ARG A 57 -13.00 -7.77 9.94
C ARG A 57 -12.10 -6.74 9.27
N VAL A 58 -11.51 -7.13 8.15
CA VAL A 58 -10.65 -6.26 7.35
C VAL A 58 -11.21 -6.19 5.94
N THR A 59 -11.40 -4.97 5.42
CA THR A 59 -11.78 -4.78 4.02
C THR A 59 -10.60 -4.18 3.26
N VAL A 60 -10.23 -4.83 2.15
CA VAL A 60 -9.13 -4.42 1.28
C VAL A 60 -9.70 -3.86 -0.01
N LEU A 61 -9.42 -2.58 -0.29
CA LEU A 61 -9.83 -1.88 -1.51
C LEU A 61 -8.72 -2.07 -2.56
N VAL A 62 -9.03 -2.77 -3.63
CA VAL A 62 -8.05 -3.24 -4.60
C VAL A 62 -8.21 -2.55 -5.94
N GLY A 63 -7.18 -1.82 -6.38
CA GLY A 63 -7.04 -1.29 -7.72
C GLY A 63 -6.41 -2.27 -8.69
N ARG A 64 -6.36 -1.91 -9.98
CA ARG A 64 -5.90 -2.81 -11.06
C ARG A 64 -4.39 -3.03 -11.13
N GLY A 65 -3.60 -2.15 -10.50
CA GLY A 65 -2.12 -2.14 -10.59
C GLY A 65 -1.43 -2.97 -9.51
N ASN A 66 -0.09 -2.88 -9.47
CA ASN A 66 0.74 -3.63 -8.51
C ASN A 66 0.37 -3.33 -7.06
N ASN A 67 0.00 -2.08 -6.74
CA ASN A 67 -0.49 -1.72 -5.40
C ASN A 67 -1.71 -2.56 -4.98
N GLY A 68 -2.63 -2.82 -5.93
CA GLY A 68 -3.74 -3.75 -5.71
C GLY A 68 -3.26 -5.18 -5.46
N GLY A 69 -2.19 -5.60 -6.14
CA GLY A 69 -1.55 -6.89 -5.91
C GLY A 69 -0.97 -7.01 -4.51
N ASP A 70 -0.31 -5.96 -4.02
CA ASP A 70 0.22 -5.90 -2.63
C ASP A 70 -0.93 -6.02 -1.61
N GLY A 71 -2.06 -5.36 -1.88
CA GLY A 71 -3.28 -5.48 -1.09
C GLY A 71 -3.87 -6.89 -1.09
N LEU A 72 -3.87 -7.59 -2.24
CA LEU A 72 -4.34 -8.98 -2.34
C LEU A 72 -3.43 -9.94 -1.56
N VAL A 73 -2.12 -9.73 -1.58
CA VAL A 73 -1.19 -10.49 -0.74
C VAL A 73 -1.47 -10.21 0.74
N ALA A 74 -1.66 -8.94 1.13
CA ALA A 74 -2.02 -8.60 2.51
C ALA A 74 -3.32 -9.26 2.95
N ALA A 75 -4.35 -9.25 2.09
CA ALA A 75 -5.62 -9.94 2.33
C ALA A 75 -5.42 -11.44 2.63
N ARG A 76 -4.58 -12.12 1.86
CA ARG A 76 -4.25 -13.53 2.04
C ARG A 76 -3.55 -13.79 3.38
N HIS A 77 -2.59 -12.95 3.78
CA HIS A 77 -1.89 -13.09 5.06
C HIS A 77 -2.84 -12.87 6.25
N VAL A 78 -3.66 -11.82 6.21
CA VAL A 78 -4.66 -11.54 7.26
C VAL A 78 -5.65 -12.70 7.38
N HIS A 79 -6.12 -13.24 6.27
CA HIS A 79 -7.00 -14.42 6.24
C HIS A 79 -6.32 -15.64 6.86
N ASN A 80 -5.06 -15.93 6.50
CA ASN A 80 -4.29 -17.06 7.07
C ASN A 80 -4.12 -16.96 8.59
N TRP A 81 -4.13 -15.75 9.14
CA TRP A 81 -4.07 -15.51 10.58
C TRP A 81 -5.46 -15.47 11.25
N GLY A 82 -6.51 -15.90 10.53
CA GLY A 82 -7.88 -16.03 11.05
C GLY A 82 -8.73 -14.76 10.96
N GLY A 83 -8.29 -13.74 10.21
CA GLY A 83 -9.08 -12.55 9.95
C GLY A 83 -10.25 -12.82 8.99
N ASP A 84 -11.37 -12.12 9.20
CA ASP A 84 -12.52 -12.09 8.29
C ASP A 84 -12.28 -11.01 7.23
N VAL A 85 -11.82 -11.45 6.05
CA VAL A 85 -11.37 -10.54 4.99
C VAL A 85 -12.39 -10.43 3.88
N THR A 86 -12.68 -9.19 3.48
CA THR A 86 -13.43 -8.88 2.26
C THR A 86 -12.54 -8.06 1.32
N VAL A 87 -12.42 -8.51 0.08
CA VAL A 87 -11.73 -7.79 -1.01
C VAL A 87 -12.77 -7.07 -1.86
N VAL A 88 -12.58 -5.77 -2.08
CA VAL A 88 -13.40 -4.94 -2.99
C VAL A 88 -12.58 -4.62 -4.23
N LEU A 89 -12.97 -5.16 -5.38
CA LEU A 89 -12.31 -4.89 -6.66
C LEU A 89 -12.88 -3.60 -7.28
N ALA A 90 -12.10 -2.53 -7.27
CA ALA A 90 -12.57 -1.20 -7.68
C ALA A 90 -13.06 -1.15 -9.14
N GLU A 91 -12.37 -1.82 -10.05
CA GLU A 91 -12.64 -1.80 -11.50
C GLU A 91 -13.06 -3.17 -12.06
N GLY A 92 -13.26 -4.15 -11.16
CA GLY A 92 -13.60 -5.52 -11.52
C GLY A 92 -12.36 -6.37 -11.86
N ARG A 93 -12.61 -7.69 -12.02
CA ARG A 93 -11.59 -8.71 -12.24
C ARG A 93 -10.78 -8.51 -13.51
N GLU A 94 -11.49 -8.19 -14.62
CA GLU A 94 -10.89 -8.12 -15.95
C GLU A 94 -9.98 -6.90 -16.16
N ALA A 95 -10.04 -5.93 -15.24
CA ALA A 95 -9.18 -4.77 -15.28
C ALA A 95 -7.79 -5.02 -14.66
N LEU A 96 -7.61 -6.09 -13.88
CA LEU A 96 -6.36 -6.36 -13.18
C LEU A 96 -5.22 -6.66 -14.15
N LYS A 97 -4.05 -6.09 -13.87
CA LYS A 97 -2.80 -6.44 -14.57
C LYS A 97 -2.33 -7.85 -14.19
N ASP A 98 -1.35 -8.40 -14.92
CA ASP A 98 -0.91 -9.80 -14.81
C ASP A 98 -0.56 -10.25 -13.37
N ALA A 99 0.28 -9.52 -12.65
CA ALA A 99 0.70 -9.92 -11.32
C ALA A 99 -0.47 -9.84 -10.29
N PRO A 100 -1.23 -8.73 -10.19
CA PRO A 100 -2.45 -8.68 -9.39
C PRO A 100 -3.50 -9.75 -9.75
N ALA A 101 -3.69 -10.04 -11.04
CA ALA A 101 -4.65 -11.06 -11.48
C ALA A 101 -4.28 -12.45 -10.94
N ARG A 102 -2.99 -12.78 -10.92
CA ARG A 102 -2.50 -14.05 -10.32
C ARG A 102 -2.76 -14.11 -8.81
N GLN A 103 -2.55 -13.00 -8.09
CA GLN A 103 -2.85 -12.93 -6.65
C GLN A 103 -4.36 -13.09 -6.40
N LEU A 104 -5.21 -12.47 -7.24
CA LEU A 104 -6.66 -12.63 -7.13
C LEU A 104 -7.09 -14.09 -7.27
N VAL A 105 -6.54 -14.84 -8.23
CA VAL A 105 -6.83 -16.27 -8.39
C VAL A 105 -6.55 -17.05 -7.11
N THR A 106 -5.46 -16.72 -6.41
CA THR A 106 -5.12 -17.36 -5.13
C THR A 106 -6.14 -16.99 -4.04
N VAL A 107 -6.46 -15.70 -3.91
CA VAL A 107 -7.45 -15.18 -2.95
C VAL A 107 -8.80 -15.87 -3.12
N GLU A 108 -9.28 -16.00 -4.37
CA GLU A 108 -10.55 -16.66 -4.68
C GLU A 108 -10.52 -18.16 -4.36
N LYS A 109 -9.43 -18.86 -4.71
CA LYS A 109 -9.26 -20.29 -4.39
C LYS A 109 -9.19 -20.57 -2.89
N MET A 110 -8.76 -19.61 -2.10
CA MET A 110 -8.78 -19.68 -0.64
C MET A 110 -10.16 -19.36 -0.04
N GLY A 111 -11.16 -19.02 -0.86
CA GLY A 111 -12.51 -18.70 -0.40
C GLY A 111 -12.64 -17.32 0.24
N ILE A 112 -11.65 -16.42 0.06
CA ILE A 112 -11.72 -15.05 0.55
C ILE A 112 -12.79 -14.30 -0.25
N ARG A 113 -13.73 -13.69 0.47
CA ARG A 113 -14.86 -12.98 -0.13
C ARG A 113 -14.37 -11.84 -1.02
N THR A 114 -14.75 -11.87 -2.29
CA THR A 114 -14.43 -10.85 -3.28
C THR A 114 -15.72 -10.25 -3.83
N VAL A 115 -15.82 -8.91 -3.82
CA VAL A 115 -17.04 -8.20 -4.22
C VAL A 115 -16.73 -7.00 -5.11
N ALA A 116 -17.74 -6.54 -5.86
CA ALA A 116 -17.71 -5.24 -6.54
C ALA A 116 -17.89 -4.08 -5.55
N PRO A 117 -17.55 -2.83 -5.93
CA PRO A 117 -17.87 -1.65 -5.14
C PRO A 117 -19.37 -1.53 -4.85
N GLY A 118 -19.70 -1.17 -3.60
CA GLY A 118 -21.09 -0.94 -3.17
C GLY A 118 -21.38 -1.50 -1.79
N GLY A 119 -22.48 -1.04 -1.17
CA GLY A 119 -22.91 -1.44 0.16
C GLY A 119 -22.09 -0.80 1.29
N GLU A 120 -22.51 -1.09 2.53
CA GLU A 120 -21.81 -0.66 3.73
C GLU A 120 -20.68 -1.64 4.09
N TRP A 121 -19.53 -1.12 4.47
CA TRP A 121 -18.45 -1.93 4.98
C TRP A 121 -18.58 -2.10 6.50
N ARG A 122 -18.56 -3.35 6.94
CA ARG A 122 -18.51 -3.68 8.36
C ARG A 122 -17.11 -4.18 8.70
N ALA A 123 -16.16 -3.26 8.79
CA ALA A 123 -14.76 -3.58 9.03
C ALA A 123 -14.22 -2.79 10.24
N GLU A 124 -13.18 -3.31 10.86
CA GLU A 124 -12.42 -2.65 11.91
C GLU A 124 -11.20 -1.92 11.33
N LEU A 125 -10.81 -2.29 10.08
CA LEU A 125 -9.75 -1.63 9.33
C LEU A 125 -10.07 -1.71 7.83
N LEU A 126 -9.90 -0.58 7.13
CA LEU A 126 -9.80 -0.55 5.67
C LEU A 126 -8.33 -0.56 5.27
N VAL A 127 -8.00 -1.32 4.23
CA VAL A 127 -6.69 -1.28 3.59
C VAL A 127 -6.87 -0.67 2.21
N ASP A 128 -6.28 0.50 2.00
CA ASP A 128 -6.29 1.21 0.72
C ASP A 128 -5.15 0.71 -0.15
N ALA A 129 -5.46 -0.09 -1.13
CA ALA A 129 -4.56 -0.60 -2.16
C ALA A 129 -5.06 -0.25 -3.58
N LEU A 130 -5.68 0.94 -3.74
CA LEU A 130 -6.26 1.34 -5.03
C LEU A 130 -5.20 1.86 -5.99
N LEU A 131 -4.38 2.83 -5.59
CA LEU A 131 -3.40 3.52 -6.43
C LEU A 131 -2.03 3.56 -5.74
N GLY A 132 -0.96 3.28 -6.47
CA GLY A 132 0.43 3.40 -6.03
C GLY A 132 1.12 4.64 -6.60
N TYR A 133 2.43 4.77 -6.39
CA TYR A 133 3.26 5.94 -6.73
C TYR A 133 3.23 6.34 -8.22
N GLY A 134 2.87 5.44 -9.12
CA GLY A 134 2.78 5.75 -10.56
C GLY A 134 1.50 6.50 -10.98
N SER A 135 0.58 6.76 -10.04
CA SER A 135 -0.65 7.49 -10.31
C SER A 135 -0.39 9.00 -10.32
N LYS A 136 -1.06 9.73 -11.22
CA LYS A 136 -0.98 11.19 -11.34
C LYS A 136 -2.35 11.82 -11.46
N GLY A 137 -2.52 12.98 -10.82
CA GLY A 137 -3.74 13.77 -10.86
C GLY A 137 -4.86 13.17 -10.02
N SER A 138 -6.05 13.78 -10.11
CA SER A 138 -7.22 13.34 -9.35
C SER A 138 -7.71 11.96 -9.79
N PRO A 139 -8.05 11.07 -8.85
CA PRO A 139 -8.68 9.79 -9.15
C PRO A 139 -9.98 9.99 -9.94
N ARG A 140 -10.22 9.11 -10.93
CA ARG A 140 -11.44 9.09 -11.72
C ARG A 140 -12.38 8.01 -11.22
N GLU A 141 -13.63 8.02 -11.67
CA GLU A 141 -14.57 6.94 -11.38
C GLU A 141 -14.09 5.60 -11.98
N PRO A 142 -14.31 4.48 -11.30
CA PRO A 142 -15.03 4.30 -10.03
C PRO A 142 -14.19 4.55 -8.76
N LEU A 143 -12.88 4.77 -8.87
CA LEU A 143 -12.00 4.94 -7.71
C LEU A 143 -12.36 6.18 -6.90
N ALA A 144 -12.73 7.28 -7.56
CA ALA A 144 -13.11 8.52 -6.88
C ALA A 144 -14.27 8.30 -5.89
N SER A 145 -15.33 7.63 -6.33
CA SER A 145 -16.47 7.29 -5.48
C SER A 145 -16.05 6.37 -4.32
N LEU A 146 -15.17 5.40 -4.58
CA LEU A 146 -14.71 4.46 -3.58
C LEU A 146 -13.86 5.15 -2.50
N ILE A 147 -12.98 6.08 -2.89
CA ILE A 147 -12.18 6.90 -1.96
C ILE A 147 -13.09 7.78 -1.09
N ARG A 148 -14.09 8.46 -1.69
CA ARG A 148 -15.05 9.25 -0.93
C ARG A 148 -15.84 8.39 0.08
N ALA A 149 -16.26 7.20 -0.33
CA ALA A 149 -16.95 6.26 0.55
C ALA A 149 -16.04 5.77 1.70
N ALA A 150 -14.77 5.47 1.41
CA ALA A 150 -13.78 5.08 2.42
C ALA A 150 -13.58 6.18 3.47
N ASN A 151 -13.33 7.42 3.05
CA ASN A 151 -13.18 8.55 3.96
C ASN A 151 -14.47 8.82 4.78
N GLY A 152 -15.64 8.65 4.17
CA GLY A 152 -16.96 8.85 4.82
C GLY A 152 -17.33 7.75 5.80
N SER A 153 -16.73 6.56 5.70
CA SER A 153 -17.07 5.39 6.53
C SER A 153 -16.69 5.54 8.01
N LYS A 154 -15.74 6.44 8.32
CA LYS A 154 -15.10 6.60 9.63
C LYS A 154 -14.36 5.36 10.15
N ILE A 155 -14.19 4.33 9.31
CA ILE A 155 -13.36 3.18 9.62
C ILE A 155 -11.89 3.60 9.45
N PRO A 156 -11.00 3.25 10.38
CA PRO A 156 -9.57 3.55 10.23
C PRO A 156 -8.99 2.98 8.93
N ILE A 157 -8.13 3.75 8.27
CA ILE A 157 -7.56 3.38 6.95
C ILE A 157 -6.05 3.21 7.06
N LEU A 158 -5.55 2.07 6.58
CA LEU A 158 -4.13 1.81 6.32
C LEU A 158 -3.88 1.92 4.81
N ALA A 159 -3.06 2.88 4.39
CA ALA A 159 -2.66 3.02 2.99
C ALA A 159 -1.44 2.15 2.65
N VAL A 160 -1.52 1.49 1.50
CA VAL A 160 -0.48 0.66 0.91
C VAL A 160 0.37 1.53 -0.01
N ASP A 161 1.65 1.64 0.27
CA ASP A 161 2.68 2.45 -0.39
C ASP A 161 2.48 3.97 -0.22
N LEU A 162 1.34 4.50 -0.57
CA LEU A 162 0.90 5.88 -0.32
C LEU A 162 -0.63 5.99 -0.37
N PRO A 163 -1.23 7.01 0.25
CA PRO A 163 -2.67 7.22 0.16
C PRO A 163 -3.13 7.42 -1.28
N SER A 164 -4.14 6.67 -1.70
CA SER A 164 -4.67 6.77 -3.07
C SER A 164 -5.21 8.15 -3.38
N GLY A 165 -4.70 8.75 -4.45
CA GLY A 165 -4.98 10.13 -4.84
C GLY A 165 -3.92 11.14 -4.41
N LEU A 166 -2.90 10.75 -3.64
CA LEU A 166 -1.75 11.59 -3.33
C LEU A 166 -0.71 11.49 -4.46
N ASP A 167 -0.17 12.63 -4.91
CA ASP A 167 0.96 12.63 -5.86
C ASP A 167 2.26 12.29 -5.12
N ALA A 168 2.95 11.25 -5.55
CA ALA A 168 4.15 10.74 -4.90
C ALA A 168 5.34 11.71 -4.97
N THR A 169 5.40 12.56 -5.98
CA THR A 169 6.49 13.51 -6.21
C THR A 169 6.22 14.87 -5.57
N THR A 170 5.04 15.44 -5.80
CA THR A 170 4.71 16.79 -5.33
C THR A 170 4.05 16.81 -3.96
N GLY A 171 3.39 15.71 -3.58
CA GLY A 171 2.58 15.62 -2.37
C GLY A 171 1.28 16.40 -2.45
N ASP A 172 0.88 16.83 -3.64
CA ASP A 172 -0.42 17.44 -3.83
C ASP A 172 -1.53 16.39 -3.74
N PRO A 173 -2.50 16.54 -2.84
CA PRO A 173 -3.67 15.68 -2.80
C PRO A 173 -4.59 15.98 -3.97
N GLY A 174 -4.95 14.96 -4.71
CA GLY A 174 -6.04 15.02 -5.68
C GLY A 174 -7.40 15.14 -5.01
N ASP A 175 -8.44 15.35 -5.79
CA ASP A 175 -9.82 15.30 -5.31
C ASP A 175 -10.55 14.12 -5.96
N PRO A 176 -10.89 13.08 -5.17
CA PRO A 176 -10.58 12.86 -3.75
C PRO A 176 -9.19 12.26 -3.51
N CYS A 177 -8.70 12.36 -2.25
CA CYS A 177 -7.54 11.68 -1.74
C CYS A 177 -7.91 10.89 -0.47
N ILE A 178 -7.36 9.70 -0.27
CA ILE A 178 -7.52 8.93 0.96
C ILE A 178 -6.96 9.70 2.15
N LEU A 179 -7.71 9.70 3.26
CA LEU A 179 -7.28 10.22 4.56
C LEU A 179 -6.88 9.05 5.46
N ALA A 180 -5.65 8.58 5.29
CA ALA A 180 -5.15 7.44 6.04
C ALA A 180 -4.80 7.80 7.49
N GLY A 181 -5.07 6.88 8.42
CA GLY A 181 -4.51 6.95 9.77
C GLY A 181 -3.06 6.48 9.79
N TRP A 182 -2.72 5.57 8.88
CA TRP A 182 -1.37 4.99 8.75
C TRP A 182 -1.05 4.73 7.28
N THR A 183 0.24 4.87 6.94
CA THR A 183 0.77 4.54 5.61
C THR A 183 1.96 3.61 5.75
N ALA A 184 1.92 2.45 5.07
CA ALA A 184 3.05 1.55 4.90
C ALA A 184 3.73 1.84 3.56
N THR A 185 4.83 2.60 3.56
CA THR A 185 5.56 2.92 2.32
C THR A 185 6.72 1.95 2.11
N PHE A 186 6.95 1.56 0.86
CA PHE A 186 7.89 0.50 0.52
C PHE A 186 9.28 1.04 0.17
N GLY A 187 10.31 0.39 0.72
CA GLY A 187 11.71 0.74 0.50
C GLY A 187 12.05 2.13 1.06
N LEU A 188 11.97 3.16 0.22
CA LEU A 188 12.26 4.55 0.57
C LEU A 188 11.01 5.43 0.51
N PRO A 189 10.91 6.48 1.35
CA PRO A 189 9.78 7.38 1.35
C PRO A 189 9.74 8.25 0.08
N LYS A 190 8.56 8.75 -0.26
CA LYS A 190 8.34 9.58 -1.45
C LYS A 190 8.58 11.05 -1.14
N THR A 191 9.15 11.82 -2.10
CA THR A 191 9.38 13.27 -1.95
C THR A 191 8.10 14.02 -1.61
N GLY A 192 6.96 13.60 -2.15
CA GLY A 192 5.67 14.19 -1.87
C GLY A 192 5.27 14.16 -0.39
N PHE A 193 5.84 13.24 0.41
CA PHE A 193 5.56 13.18 1.85
C PHE A 193 6.14 14.36 2.63
N LEU A 194 7.09 15.09 2.05
CA LEU A 194 7.65 16.31 2.63
C LEU A 194 6.70 17.51 2.50
N ASN A 195 5.71 17.44 1.62
CA ASN A 195 4.75 18.53 1.43
C ASN A 195 3.78 18.60 2.63
N PRO A 196 3.65 19.77 3.30
CA PRO A 196 2.69 19.94 4.39
C PRO A 196 1.23 19.61 4.01
N ARG A 197 0.85 19.78 2.74
CA ARG A 197 -0.49 19.43 2.24
C ARG A 197 -0.76 17.92 2.22
N ALA A 198 0.28 17.10 2.13
CA ALA A 198 0.18 15.66 2.16
C ALA A 198 -0.07 15.10 3.57
N GLN A 199 0.33 15.83 4.60
CA GLN A 199 0.31 15.35 5.99
C GLN A 199 -1.07 14.84 6.47
N PRO A 200 -2.19 15.52 6.18
CA PRO A 200 -3.51 15.04 6.58
C PRO A 200 -3.91 13.71 5.92
N CYS A 201 -3.27 13.37 4.78
CA CYS A 201 -3.57 12.16 4.02
C CYS A 201 -2.75 10.96 4.49
N ILE A 202 -1.52 11.18 5.03
CA ILE A 202 -0.54 10.11 5.30
C ILE A 202 -0.76 9.46 6.66
N GLY A 203 -1.13 10.22 7.68
CA GLY A 203 -1.16 9.76 9.07
C GLY A 203 0.23 9.39 9.59
N GLU A 204 0.34 8.33 10.39
CA GLU A 204 1.63 7.79 10.83
C GLU A 204 2.30 7.03 9.69
N LEU A 205 3.56 7.35 9.39
CA LEU A 205 4.32 6.72 8.31
C LEU A 205 5.20 5.59 8.82
N TYR A 206 5.11 4.44 8.16
CA TYR A 206 5.97 3.28 8.36
C TYR A 206 6.73 2.96 7.09
N LEU A 207 8.06 2.83 7.22
CA LEU A 207 8.91 2.30 6.15
C LEU A 207 8.90 0.78 6.24
N ALA A 208 8.60 0.12 5.15
CA ALA A 208 8.53 -1.33 5.05
C ALA A 208 9.62 -1.87 4.12
N ASP A 209 10.43 -2.79 4.64
CA ASP A 209 11.41 -3.52 3.86
C ASP A 209 10.71 -4.53 2.96
N ILE A 210 10.85 -4.34 1.67
CA ILE A 210 10.33 -5.25 0.65
C ILE A 210 11.45 -6.08 0.00
N SER A 211 12.64 -6.10 0.63
CA SER A 211 13.82 -6.81 0.13
C SER A 211 14.39 -6.21 -1.16
N LEU A 212 14.35 -4.87 -1.29
CA LEU A 212 15.13 -4.21 -2.33
C LEU A 212 16.61 -4.49 -2.10
N PRO A 213 17.40 -4.71 -3.17
CA PRO A 213 18.82 -4.95 -3.07
C PRO A 213 19.56 -3.78 -2.42
N ARG A 214 20.67 -4.10 -1.74
CA ARG A 214 21.54 -3.11 -1.09
C ARG A 214 22.00 -2.02 -2.06
N GLU A 215 22.25 -2.39 -3.30
CA GLU A 215 22.69 -1.51 -4.39
C GLU A 215 21.68 -0.39 -4.66
N VAL A 216 20.38 -0.64 -4.46
CA VAL A 216 19.33 0.39 -4.55
C VAL A 216 19.53 1.42 -3.45
N TYR A 217 19.71 1.00 -2.20
CA TYR A 217 19.91 1.91 -1.07
C TYR A 217 21.23 2.67 -1.16
N GLU A 218 22.30 2.04 -1.63
CA GLU A 218 23.60 2.68 -1.84
C GLU A 218 23.53 3.77 -2.92
N ARG A 219 22.79 3.55 -4.01
CA ARG A 219 22.55 4.54 -5.06
C ARG A 219 21.95 5.84 -4.51
N TYR A 220 21.10 5.74 -3.50
CA TYR A 220 20.43 6.89 -2.87
C TYR A 220 21.06 7.29 -1.52
N SER A 221 22.30 6.84 -1.24
CA SER A 221 23.06 7.18 -0.02
C SER A 221 22.34 6.84 1.29
N CYS A 222 21.56 5.77 1.29
CA CYS A 222 20.80 5.31 2.46
C CYS A 222 21.12 3.86 2.86
N PRO A 223 22.39 3.44 2.98
CA PRO A 223 22.71 2.10 3.42
C PRO A 223 22.22 1.84 4.84
N GLY A 224 21.62 0.68 5.07
CA GLY A 224 21.25 0.24 6.42
C GLY A 224 19.94 0.80 6.98
N VAL A 225 19.06 1.36 6.14
CA VAL A 225 17.70 1.84 6.55
C VAL A 225 16.96 0.79 7.39
N PHE A 226 17.06 -0.47 7.03
CA PHE A 226 16.40 -1.58 7.70
C PHE A 226 17.31 -2.42 8.61
N SER A 227 18.52 -1.93 8.96
CA SER A 227 19.46 -2.65 9.82
C SER A 227 18.91 -3.02 11.20
N LYS A 228 17.88 -2.32 11.68
CA LYS A 228 17.27 -2.53 13.01
C LYS A 228 15.85 -3.13 12.95
N GLY A 229 15.36 -3.47 11.77
CA GLY A 229 14.04 -4.05 11.60
C GLY A 229 13.45 -3.79 10.22
N SER A 230 12.55 -4.65 9.82
CA SER A 230 11.93 -4.62 8.48
C SER A 230 10.64 -3.80 8.39
N LEU A 231 10.18 -3.22 9.50
CA LEU A 231 9.05 -2.30 9.58
C LEU A 231 9.36 -1.22 10.60
N VAL A 232 9.68 -0.03 10.13
CA VAL A 232 10.23 1.06 10.92
C VAL A 232 9.29 2.26 10.86
N ARG A 233 8.83 2.76 12.03
CA ARG A 233 8.06 4.00 12.09
C ARG A 233 8.96 5.18 11.76
N ALA A 234 8.57 5.99 10.78
CA ALA A 234 9.30 7.18 10.35
C ALA A 234 8.89 8.43 11.14
N TRP A 235 7.59 8.61 11.40
CA TRP A 235 6.98 9.62 12.28
C TRP A 235 5.60 9.21 12.78
#